data_06f1dfa1df3ac87fec95e8ec4187d0e4
#
_entry.id   06f1dfa1df3ac87fec95e8ec4187d0e4
#
_cell.length_a   1.000
_cell.length_b   1.000
_cell.length_c   1.000
_cell.angle_alpha   90.00
_cell.angle_beta   90.00
_cell.angle_gamma   90.00
#
_symmetry.space_group_name_H-M   'P 1'
#
loop_
_entity.id
_entity.type
_entity.pdbx_description
1 polymer ?
#
loop_
_entity_poly.entity_id
_entity_poly.type
_entity_poly.pdbx_seq_one_letter_code
_entity_poly.pdbx_strand_id
1 'polypeptide(L)'
;MPTQVKHMPSEDTFYPVEFDGIIFDSFNMKVVFDRERTGFEETKDFPIVPNSIIAGRYQVIEYLGSAAFSKAIQCLDIYTGQMVCLKIIENNKDYFDQSIDEIKLLRYINNNCDCDEKHVLKMHDFFYHKEHLFIVTELLRDNLYEYSKYNKESENFTYFTIGRLQKITKQILTSLEYLHSLKLIHCDLKPETY
;
A
#
# COMPACT_ATOMS: atom_id res chain seq x y z
N MET A 1 18.36 -28.64 30.62
CA MET A 1 18.44 -28.48 29.17
C MET A 1 17.81 -27.15 28.85
N PRO A 2 18.51 -26.15 28.28
CA PRO A 2 17.93 -24.89 27.95
C PRO A 2 17.01 -25.08 26.75
N THR A 3 15.76 -24.67 26.90
CA THR A 3 14.74 -24.58 25.87
C THR A 3 15.26 -23.61 24.77
N GLN A 4 15.53 -24.13 23.60
CA GLN A 4 15.78 -23.29 22.42
C GLN A 4 14.56 -22.40 22.19
N VAL A 5 14.74 -21.11 22.41
CA VAL A 5 13.81 -20.09 21.93
C VAL A 5 13.84 -20.19 20.39
N LYS A 6 12.81 -20.81 19.81
CA LYS A 6 12.59 -20.73 18.38
C LYS A 6 12.51 -19.24 18.04
N HIS A 7 13.48 -18.73 17.32
CA HIS A 7 13.40 -17.42 16.70
C HIS A 7 12.10 -17.41 15.89
N MET A 8 11.11 -16.60 16.33
CA MET A 8 9.99 -16.29 15.47
C MET A 8 10.57 -15.56 14.26
N PRO A 9 10.27 -16.00 13.05
CA PRO A 9 10.72 -15.31 11.85
C PRO A 9 10.20 -13.87 11.86
N SER A 10 10.95 -12.94 11.29
CA SER A 10 10.52 -11.53 11.14
C SER A 10 9.14 -11.48 10.46
N GLU A 11 8.27 -10.59 10.90
CA GLU A 11 6.87 -10.46 10.45
C GLU A 11 6.70 -10.31 8.93
N ASP A 12 7.81 -10.11 8.20
CA ASP A 12 7.86 -9.77 6.77
C ASP A 12 8.21 -10.92 5.81
N THR A 13 8.31 -12.16 6.29
CA THR A 13 8.80 -13.26 5.45
C THR A 13 7.66 -14.13 4.93
N PHE A 14 7.66 -14.44 3.62
CA PHE A 14 6.89 -15.55 3.09
C PHE A 14 7.42 -16.86 3.66
N TYR A 15 6.52 -17.70 4.12
CA TYR A 15 6.87 -19.04 4.62
C TYR A 15 6.45 -20.06 3.58
N PRO A 16 7.39 -20.78 2.95
CA PRO A 16 7.04 -21.91 2.13
C PRO A 16 6.45 -23.01 3.00
N VAL A 17 5.30 -23.51 2.61
CA VAL A 17 4.65 -24.69 3.19
C VAL A 17 4.58 -25.75 2.11
N GLU A 18 5.19 -26.89 2.32
CA GLU A 18 5.12 -28.01 1.39
C GLU A 18 4.01 -28.98 1.80
N PHE A 19 3.13 -29.29 0.86
CA PHE A 19 2.11 -30.30 1.02
C PHE A 19 1.96 -31.10 -0.27
N ASP A 20 2.11 -32.40 -0.20
CA ASP A 20 1.99 -33.36 -1.33
C ASP A 20 2.86 -32.98 -2.55
N GLY A 21 4.09 -32.52 -2.29
CA GLY A 21 5.05 -32.10 -3.32
C GLY A 21 4.74 -30.73 -3.97
N ILE A 22 3.71 -30.01 -3.49
CA ILE A 22 3.38 -28.67 -3.90
C ILE A 22 3.90 -27.68 -2.84
N ILE A 23 4.62 -26.66 -3.30
CA ILE A 23 5.12 -25.58 -2.44
C ILE A 23 4.10 -24.44 -2.45
N PHE A 24 3.63 -24.06 -1.29
CA PHE A 24 2.76 -22.90 -1.06
C PHE A 24 3.54 -21.83 -0.33
N ASP A 25 3.35 -20.57 -0.71
CA ASP A 25 3.83 -19.43 0.07
C ASP A 25 2.75 -18.97 1.04
N SER A 26 3.15 -18.61 2.24
CA SER A 26 2.28 -18.07 3.28
C SER A 26 2.84 -16.79 3.88
N PHE A 27 1.97 -15.92 4.39
CA PHE A 27 2.34 -14.76 5.18
C PHE A 27 1.36 -14.56 6.34
N ASN A 28 1.84 -13.91 7.39
CA ASN A 28 1.01 -13.57 8.54
C ASN A 28 0.30 -12.24 8.31
N MET A 29 -0.98 -12.17 8.62
CA MET A 29 -1.74 -10.94 8.65
C MET A 29 -2.06 -10.58 10.09
N LYS A 30 -1.71 -9.37 10.50
CA LYS A 30 -2.01 -8.81 11.79
C LYS A 30 -3.49 -8.47 11.89
N VAL A 31 -4.18 -8.99 12.89
CA VAL A 31 -5.58 -8.64 13.20
C VAL A 31 -5.59 -7.75 14.44
N VAL A 32 -6.13 -6.53 14.30
CA VAL A 32 -6.25 -5.56 15.39
C VAL A 32 -7.71 -5.43 15.79
N PHE A 33 -8.02 -5.74 17.03
CA PHE A 33 -9.39 -5.72 17.55
C PHE A 33 -9.44 -5.06 18.94
N ASP A 34 -10.60 -4.54 19.29
CA ASP A 34 -10.88 -4.00 20.60
C ASP A 34 -11.09 -5.16 21.60
N ARG A 35 -10.33 -5.19 22.67
CA ARG A 35 -10.35 -6.26 23.66
C ARG A 35 -11.71 -6.41 24.35
N GLU A 36 -12.44 -5.29 24.48
CA GLU A 36 -13.73 -5.23 25.18
C GLU A 36 -14.93 -5.39 24.24
N ARG A 37 -14.70 -5.46 22.94
CA ARG A 37 -15.75 -5.63 21.93
C ARG A 37 -15.72 -7.04 21.37
N THR A 38 -16.88 -7.69 21.43
CA THR A 38 -17.13 -8.96 20.75
C THR A 38 -18.23 -8.75 19.70
N GLY A 39 -18.02 -9.32 18.51
CA GLY A 39 -18.97 -9.25 17.41
C GLY A 39 -18.37 -8.62 16.15
N PHE A 40 -19.10 -8.75 15.06
CA PHE A 40 -18.73 -8.21 13.76
C PHE A 40 -19.23 -6.77 13.61
N GLU A 41 -18.44 -5.95 12.92
CA GLU A 41 -18.90 -4.62 12.48
C GLU A 41 -19.64 -4.82 11.15
N GLU A 42 -20.94 -4.71 11.14
CA GLU A 42 -21.78 -4.92 9.93
C GLU A 42 -21.71 -3.76 8.92
N THR A 43 -20.68 -2.91 9.01
CA THR A 43 -20.54 -1.77 8.13
C THR A 43 -19.78 -2.13 6.85
N LYS A 44 -20.40 -1.86 5.70
CA LYS A 44 -19.76 -1.99 4.39
C LYS A 44 -18.60 -1.02 4.25
N ASP A 45 -18.78 0.19 4.75
CA ASP A 45 -17.84 1.30 4.68
C ASP A 45 -17.22 1.60 6.04
N PHE A 46 -15.90 1.71 6.10
CA PHE A 46 -15.19 2.16 7.30
C PHE A 46 -15.45 3.65 7.56
N PRO A 47 -15.83 4.05 8.79
CA PRO A 47 -16.05 5.45 9.13
C PRO A 47 -14.71 6.21 9.20
N ILE A 48 -14.55 7.24 8.38
CA ILE A 48 -13.37 8.09 8.37
C ILE A 48 -13.67 9.35 9.17
N VAL A 49 -13.06 9.46 10.35
CA VAL A 49 -13.25 10.62 11.25
C VAL A 49 -11.91 11.34 11.40
N PRO A 50 -11.81 12.63 11.03
CA PRO A 50 -10.58 13.40 11.20
C PRO A 50 -10.09 13.38 12.66
N ASN A 51 -8.78 13.28 12.83
CA ASN A 51 -8.09 13.18 14.12
C ASN A 51 -8.38 11.90 14.93
N SER A 52 -9.21 10.97 14.45
CA SER A 52 -9.36 9.67 15.12
C SER A 52 -8.11 8.81 14.90
N ILE A 53 -7.92 7.80 15.77
CA ILE A 53 -6.80 6.87 15.67
C ILE A 53 -7.32 5.51 15.22
N ILE A 54 -6.83 5.02 14.09
CA ILE A 54 -7.15 3.71 13.53
C ILE A 54 -6.14 2.69 14.08
N ALA A 55 -6.66 1.54 14.52
CA ALA A 55 -5.87 0.41 15.03
C ALA A 55 -4.83 0.79 16.11
N GLY A 56 -5.08 1.88 16.87
CA GLY A 56 -4.18 2.36 17.93
C GLY A 56 -2.86 2.95 17.43
N ARG A 57 -2.70 3.18 16.12
CA ARG A 57 -1.42 3.62 15.52
C ARG A 57 -1.54 4.75 14.50
N TYR A 58 -2.57 4.80 13.70
CA TYR A 58 -2.65 5.71 12.56
C TYR A 58 -3.65 6.83 12.82
N GLN A 59 -3.17 8.04 13.04
CA GLN A 59 -4.03 9.21 13.22
C GLN A 59 -4.48 9.75 11.86
N VAL A 60 -5.78 9.82 11.65
CA VAL A 60 -6.40 10.33 10.42
C VAL A 60 -6.15 11.83 10.29
N ILE A 61 -5.54 12.26 9.19
CA ILE A 61 -5.27 13.66 8.87
C ILE A 61 -6.24 14.16 7.81
N GLU A 62 -6.28 13.50 6.64
CA GLU A 62 -7.04 13.97 5.49
C GLU A 62 -7.56 12.80 4.65
N TYR A 63 -8.72 13.02 4.04
CA TYR A 63 -9.24 12.12 3.02
C TYR A 63 -8.63 12.46 1.66
N LEU A 64 -8.03 11.46 1.00
CA LEU A 64 -7.35 11.64 -0.28
C LEU A 64 -8.23 11.33 -1.49
N GLY A 65 -9.11 10.34 -1.36
CA GLY A 65 -9.98 9.96 -2.46
C GLY A 65 -10.54 8.54 -2.32
N SER A 66 -11.35 8.14 -3.31
CA SER A 66 -11.91 6.79 -3.40
C SER A 66 -11.70 6.19 -4.79
N ALA A 67 -11.57 4.88 -4.81
CA ALA A 67 -11.67 4.04 -6.00
C ALA A 67 -12.95 3.19 -5.91
N ALA A 68 -13.16 2.29 -6.87
CA ALA A 68 -14.39 1.49 -6.96
C ALA A 68 -14.67 0.65 -5.70
N PHE A 69 -13.66 0.24 -4.95
CA PHE A 69 -13.77 -0.68 -3.82
C PHE A 69 -12.85 -0.31 -2.63
N SER A 70 -12.29 0.88 -2.64
CA SER A 70 -11.40 1.34 -1.56
C SER A 70 -11.44 2.84 -1.37
N LYS A 71 -11.04 3.28 -0.18
CA LYS A 71 -10.82 4.69 0.16
C LYS A 71 -9.37 4.88 0.57
N ALA A 72 -8.78 6.01 0.18
CA ALA A 72 -7.43 6.39 0.57
C ALA A 72 -7.47 7.58 1.52
N ILE A 73 -6.72 7.50 2.61
CA ILE A 73 -6.58 8.56 3.61
C ILE A 73 -5.12 8.79 3.95
N GLN A 74 -4.79 10.04 4.21
CA GLN A 74 -3.52 10.43 4.79
C GLN A 74 -3.57 10.26 6.30
N CYS A 75 -2.57 9.60 6.86
CA CYS A 75 -2.45 9.40 8.29
C CYS A 75 -1.05 9.75 8.79
N LEU A 76 -0.97 10.13 10.06
CA LEU A 76 0.28 10.15 10.82
C LEU A 76 0.45 8.79 11.51
N ASP A 77 1.49 8.07 11.20
CA ASP A 77 1.92 6.92 12.01
C ASP A 77 2.55 7.44 13.31
N ILE A 78 1.82 7.34 14.41
CA ILE A 78 2.25 7.90 15.71
C ILE A 78 3.47 7.18 16.31
N TYR A 79 3.82 5.98 15.82
CA TYR A 79 5.00 5.24 16.30
C TYR A 79 6.27 5.66 15.59
N THR A 80 6.19 5.98 14.30
CA THR A 80 7.35 6.38 13.50
C THR A 80 7.45 7.89 13.30
N GLY A 81 6.35 8.63 13.51
CA GLY A 81 6.22 10.05 13.19
C GLY A 81 6.13 10.36 11.69
N GLN A 82 5.97 9.35 10.86
CA GLN A 82 5.91 9.51 9.41
C GLN A 82 4.47 9.68 8.91
N MET A 83 4.33 10.47 7.85
CA MET A 83 3.07 10.55 7.11
C MET A 83 2.97 9.37 6.15
N VAL A 84 1.85 8.68 6.17
CA VAL A 84 1.57 7.48 5.36
C VAL A 84 0.22 7.58 4.67
N CYS A 85 0.05 6.80 3.62
CA CYS A 85 -1.26 6.58 2.99
C CYS A 85 -1.84 5.26 3.51
N LEU A 86 -3.07 5.30 4.01
CA LEU A 86 -3.85 4.10 4.32
C LEU A 86 -4.91 3.89 3.25
N LYS A 87 -4.82 2.77 2.55
CA LYS A 87 -5.85 2.27 1.66
C LYS A 87 -6.78 1.37 2.47
N ILE A 88 -8.05 1.73 2.57
CA ILE A 88 -9.09 1.02 3.31
C ILE A 88 -9.93 0.26 2.31
N ILE A 89 -9.93 -1.05 2.39
CA ILE A 89 -10.71 -1.91 1.49
C ILE A 89 -12.14 -2.03 2.04
N GLU A 90 -13.12 -1.90 1.15
CA GLU A 90 -14.53 -2.10 1.48
C GLU A 90 -14.75 -3.52 2.05
N ASN A 91 -15.61 -3.64 3.06
CA ASN A 91 -15.97 -4.93 3.67
C ASN A 91 -16.77 -5.78 2.69
N ASN A 92 -16.08 -6.45 1.79
CA ASN A 92 -16.62 -7.35 0.78
C ASN A 92 -15.58 -8.45 0.51
N LYS A 93 -16.03 -9.70 0.44
CA LYS A 93 -15.13 -10.84 0.27
C LYS A 93 -14.32 -10.78 -1.02
N ASP A 94 -14.93 -10.41 -2.15
CA ASP A 94 -14.25 -10.38 -3.44
C ASP A 94 -13.17 -9.29 -3.46
N TYR A 95 -13.44 -8.15 -2.85
CA TYR A 95 -12.46 -7.06 -2.73
C TYR A 95 -11.34 -7.39 -1.74
N PHE A 96 -11.66 -8.13 -0.68
CA PHE A 96 -10.66 -8.68 0.23
C PHE A 96 -9.69 -9.62 -0.52
N ASP A 97 -10.23 -10.60 -1.26
CA ASP A 97 -9.43 -11.58 -1.99
C ASP A 97 -8.52 -10.89 -3.05
N GLN A 98 -9.05 -9.91 -3.80
CA GLN A 98 -8.26 -9.09 -4.74
C GLN A 98 -7.16 -8.29 -4.04
N SER A 99 -7.44 -7.75 -2.86
CA SER A 99 -6.46 -6.96 -2.11
C SER A 99 -5.37 -7.82 -1.46
N ILE A 100 -5.66 -9.08 -1.15
CA ILE A 100 -4.63 -10.05 -0.77
C ILE A 100 -3.65 -10.29 -1.92
N ASP A 101 -4.12 -10.37 -3.17
CA ASP A 101 -3.24 -10.49 -4.34
C ASP A 101 -2.40 -9.21 -4.55
N GLU A 102 -2.98 -8.03 -4.31
CA GLU A 102 -2.24 -6.76 -4.31
C GLU A 102 -1.11 -6.76 -3.27
N ILE A 103 -1.39 -7.21 -2.03
CA ILE A 103 -0.39 -7.32 -0.96
C ILE A 103 0.73 -8.28 -1.35
N LYS A 104 0.40 -9.45 -1.88
CA LYS A 104 1.42 -10.42 -2.36
C LYS A 104 2.34 -9.79 -3.39
N LEU A 105 1.74 -9.08 -4.37
CA LEU A 105 2.47 -8.44 -5.45
C LEU A 105 3.37 -7.31 -4.91
N LEU A 106 2.85 -6.42 -4.06
CA LEU A 106 3.62 -5.34 -3.45
C LEU A 106 4.78 -5.89 -2.61
N ARG A 107 4.55 -6.93 -1.81
CA ARG A 107 5.63 -7.59 -1.05
C ARG A 107 6.68 -8.18 -1.96
N TYR A 108 6.28 -8.88 -3.01
CA TYR A 108 7.21 -9.46 -3.97
C TYR A 108 8.08 -8.40 -4.63
N ILE A 109 7.50 -7.28 -5.05
CA ILE A 109 8.23 -6.14 -5.62
C ILE A 109 9.18 -5.54 -4.58
N ASN A 110 8.68 -5.23 -3.37
CA ASN A 110 9.45 -4.51 -2.35
C ASN A 110 10.59 -5.35 -1.75
N ASN A 111 10.42 -6.67 -1.63
CA ASN A 111 11.44 -7.55 -1.07
C ASN A 111 12.66 -7.74 -2.00
N ASN A 112 12.56 -7.39 -3.27
CA ASN A 112 13.60 -7.61 -4.26
C ASN A 112 14.37 -6.34 -4.66
N CYS A 113 14.09 -5.19 -4.03
CA CYS A 113 14.77 -3.94 -4.39
C CYS A 113 14.80 -2.91 -3.25
N ASP A 114 15.60 -1.88 -3.44
CA ASP A 114 15.38 -0.58 -2.84
C ASP A 114 14.28 0.14 -3.66
N CYS A 115 13.14 0.42 -3.01
CA CYS A 115 11.97 1.02 -3.67
C CYS A 115 12.27 2.42 -4.20
N ASP A 116 13.08 3.21 -3.48
CA ASP A 116 13.46 4.57 -3.86
C ASP A 116 14.34 4.56 -5.12
N GLU A 117 15.31 3.62 -5.21
CA GLU A 117 16.16 3.47 -6.39
C GLU A 117 15.41 2.97 -7.62
N LYS A 118 14.39 2.13 -7.42
CA LYS A 118 13.58 1.55 -8.50
C LYS A 118 12.33 2.38 -8.82
N HIS A 119 12.05 3.41 -8.05
CA HIS A 119 10.87 4.29 -8.20
C HIS A 119 9.56 3.49 -8.21
N VAL A 120 9.41 2.57 -7.28
CA VAL A 120 8.20 1.76 -7.08
C VAL A 120 7.63 2.04 -5.70
N LEU A 121 6.30 1.93 -5.57
CA LEU A 121 5.57 2.21 -4.35
C LEU A 121 6.07 1.33 -3.19
N LYS A 122 6.38 1.97 -2.07
CA LYS A 122 6.79 1.28 -0.84
C LYS A 122 5.58 0.96 0.02
N MET A 123 5.37 -0.31 0.29
CA MET A 123 4.41 -0.78 1.28
C MET A 123 5.10 -0.89 2.64
N HIS A 124 4.52 -0.28 3.68
CA HIS A 124 5.06 -0.29 5.04
C HIS A 124 4.45 -1.38 5.91
N ASP A 125 3.13 -1.59 5.77
CA ASP A 125 2.38 -2.52 6.64
C ASP A 125 1.07 -2.91 5.95
N PHE A 126 0.41 -3.93 6.45
CA PHE A 126 -0.98 -4.26 6.15
C PHE A 126 -1.59 -4.97 7.35
N PHE A 127 -2.86 -4.76 7.61
CA PHE A 127 -3.55 -5.34 8.77
C PHE A 127 -5.06 -5.41 8.55
N TYR A 128 -5.71 -6.22 9.37
CA TYR A 128 -7.16 -6.35 9.40
C TYR A 128 -7.70 -5.70 10.67
N HIS A 129 -8.69 -4.81 10.54
CA HIS A 129 -9.30 -4.11 11.65
C HIS A 129 -10.75 -3.77 11.35
N LYS A 130 -11.67 -4.14 12.26
CA LYS A 130 -13.13 -3.91 12.14
C LYS A 130 -13.67 -4.34 10.78
N GLU A 131 -13.41 -5.58 10.41
CA GLU A 131 -13.82 -6.25 9.16
C GLU A 131 -13.31 -5.58 7.87
N HIS A 132 -12.36 -4.66 7.96
CA HIS A 132 -11.71 -4.03 6.83
C HIS A 132 -10.23 -4.42 6.74
N LEU A 133 -9.76 -4.65 5.52
CA LEU A 133 -8.35 -4.78 5.22
C LEU A 133 -7.74 -3.41 4.95
N PHE A 134 -6.61 -3.15 5.57
CA PHE A 134 -5.84 -1.92 5.42
C PHE A 134 -4.49 -2.23 4.79
N ILE A 135 -4.11 -1.44 3.79
CA ILE A 135 -2.77 -1.45 3.21
C ILE A 135 -2.13 -0.09 3.51
N VAL A 136 -0.96 -0.10 4.13
CA VAL A 136 -0.21 1.10 4.50
C VAL A 136 0.95 1.27 3.55
N THR A 137 0.98 2.40 2.85
CA THR A 137 2.06 2.72 1.91
C THR A 137 2.70 4.07 2.25
N GLU A 138 3.79 4.36 1.61
CA GLU A 138 4.31 5.72 1.58
C GLU A 138 3.24 6.68 1.06
N LEU A 139 3.29 7.92 1.54
CA LEU A 139 2.40 8.98 1.08
C LEU A 139 3.00 9.61 -0.19
N LEU A 140 2.36 9.36 -1.31
CA LEU A 140 2.66 10.05 -2.56
C LEU A 140 1.89 11.37 -2.65
N ARG A 141 2.38 12.29 -3.47
CA ARG A 141 1.69 13.53 -3.82
C ARG A 141 0.78 13.32 -5.03
N ASP A 142 0.44 14.42 -5.68
CA ASP A 142 -0.38 14.41 -6.88
C ASP A 142 0.28 13.60 -8.01
N ASN A 143 -0.54 12.89 -8.77
CA ASN A 143 -0.12 12.23 -9.98
C ASN A 143 0.16 13.26 -11.10
N LEU A 144 0.80 12.84 -12.19
CA LEU A 144 1.16 13.73 -13.29
C LEU A 144 -0.06 14.36 -13.97
N TYR A 145 -1.20 13.69 -14.00
CA TYR A 145 -2.42 14.22 -14.61
C TYR A 145 -3.00 15.37 -13.78
N GLU A 146 -3.25 15.17 -12.48
CA GLU A 146 -3.77 16.20 -11.59
C GLU A 146 -2.80 17.39 -11.50
N TYR A 147 -1.51 17.10 -11.41
CA TYR A 147 -0.49 18.13 -11.40
C TYR A 147 -0.44 18.95 -12.70
N SER A 148 -0.64 18.30 -13.86
CA SER A 148 -0.77 18.97 -15.14
C SER A 148 -1.99 19.89 -15.21
N LYS A 149 -3.13 19.41 -14.69
CA LYS A 149 -4.37 20.19 -14.62
C LYS A 149 -4.20 21.41 -13.73
N TYR A 150 -3.66 21.24 -12.53
CA TYR A 150 -3.37 22.34 -11.60
C TYR A 150 -2.45 23.42 -12.24
N ASN A 151 -1.39 23.01 -12.94
CA ASN A 151 -0.48 23.95 -13.60
C ASN A 151 -1.14 24.73 -14.74
N LYS A 152 -2.08 24.13 -15.48
CA LYS A 152 -2.85 24.81 -16.51
C LYS A 152 -3.78 25.85 -15.89
N GLU A 153 -4.46 25.52 -14.80
CA GLU A 153 -5.39 26.44 -14.10
C GLU A 153 -4.66 27.61 -13.41
N SER A 154 -3.43 27.39 -12.95
CA SER A 154 -2.60 28.42 -12.29
C SER A 154 -1.78 29.27 -13.26
N GLU A 155 -2.01 29.16 -14.58
CA GLU A 155 -1.24 29.85 -15.65
C GLU A 155 0.28 29.55 -15.64
N ASN A 156 0.70 28.52 -14.94
CA ASN A 156 2.11 28.13 -14.75
C ASN A 156 2.52 27.09 -15.80
N PHE A 157 2.37 27.43 -17.09
CA PHE A 157 2.54 26.50 -18.22
C PHE A 157 3.95 25.93 -18.39
N THR A 158 4.95 26.43 -17.65
CA THR A 158 6.36 26.07 -17.85
C THR A 158 6.85 24.91 -16.98
N TYR A 159 5.99 24.26 -16.17
CA TYR A 159 6.45 23.20 -15.28
C TYR A 159 7.02 21.99 -16.04
N PHE A 160 6.32 21.47 -17.05
CA PHE A 160 6.77 20.34 -17.83
C PHE A 160 7.78 20.74 -18.93
N THR A 161 8.97 21.15 -18.51
CA THR A 161 10.08 21.37 -19.44
C THR A 161 10.60 20.06 -19.98
N ILE A 162 11.29 20.08 -21.13
CA ILE A 162 11.93 18.89 -21.73
C ILE A 162 12.84 18.18 -20.73
N GLY A 163 13.64 18.92 -19.95
CA GLY A 163 14.53 18.33 -18.95
C GLY A 163 13.78 17.61 -17.79
N ARG A 164 12.61 18.14 -17.38
CA ARG A 164 11.77 17.45 -16.39
C ARG A 164 11.10 16.20 -16.96
N LEU A 165 10.58 16.30 -18.19
CA LEU A 165 10.00 15.15 -18.88
C LEU A 165 11.02 14.04 -19.08
N GLN A 166 12.27 14.37 -19.44
CA GLN A 166 13.36 13.39 -19.52
C GLN A 166 13.60 12.68 -18.18
N LYS A 167 13.62 13.43 -17.06
CA LYS A 167 13.80 12.83 -15.73
C LYS A 167 12.64 11.89 -15.37
N ILE A 168 11.40 12.34 -15.55
CA ILE A 168 10.19 11.53 -15.30
C ILE A 168 10.23 10.26 -16.15
N THR A 169 10.47 10.41 -17.46
CA THR A 169 10.54 9.25 -18.38
C THR A 169 11.63 8.27 -17.95
N LYS A 170 12.80 8.77 -17.53
CA LYS A 170 13.88 7.90 -17.04
C LYS A 170 13.46 7.11 -15.81
N GLN A 171 12.79 7.73 -14.84
CA GLN A 171 12.30 7.05 -13.64
C GLN A 171 11.26 5.98 -13.99
N ILE A 172 10.28 6.31 -14.84
CA ILE A 172 9.28 5.35 -15.33
C ILE A 172 9.94 4.15 -16.02
N LEU A 173 10.93 4.39 -16.89
CA LEU A 173 11.64 3.31 -17.58
C LEU A 173 12.46 2.46 -16.61
N THR A 174 13.05 3.05 -15.57
CA THR A 174 13.75 2.30 -14.51
C THR A 174 12.79 1.38 -13.75
N SER A 175 11.60 1.88 -13.40
CA SER A 175 10.55 1.06 -12.76
C SER A 175 10.10 -0.09 -13.66
N LEU A 176 9.83 0.21 -14.94
CA LEU A 176 9.39 -0.81 -15.89
C LEU A 176 10.46 -1.88 -16.16
N GLU A 177 11.73 -1.48 -16.32
CA GLU A 177 12.86 -2.41 -16.45
C GLU A 177 12.91 -3.36 -15.26
N TYR A 178 12.77 -2.80 -14.05
CA TYR A 178 12.76 -3.60 -12.82
C TYR A 178 11.57 -4.57 -12.78
N LEU A 179 10.32 -4.11 -13.03
CA LEU A 179 9.15 -4.97 -13.06
C LEU A 179 9.28 -6.08 -14.10
N HIS A 180 9.79 -5.77 -15.30
CA HIS A 180 10.03 -6.76 -16.35
C HIS A 180 11.09 -7.79 -15.95
N SER A 181 12.12 -7.40 -15.20
CA SER A 181 13.10 -8.34 -14.66
C SER A 181 12.47 -9.36 -13.70
N LEU A 182 11.44 -8.94 -12.97
CA LEU A 182 10.60 -9.80 -12.12
C LEU A 182 9.50 -10.57 -12.88
N LYS A 183 9.45 -10.47 -14.23
CA LYS A 183 8.42 -11.07 -15.10
C LYS A 183 7.01 -10.49 -14.88
N LEU A 184 6.93 -9.25 -14.43
CA LEU A 184 5.68 -8.52 -14.22
C LEU A 184 5.46 -7.53 -15.37
N ILE A 185 4.20 -7.35 -15.76
CA ILE A 185 3.74 -6.36 -16.75
C ILE A 185 2.77 -5.41 -16.05
N HIS A 186 2.98 -4.10 -16.18
CA HIS A 186 2.19 -3.08 -15.49
C HIS A 186 0.72 -3.03 -15.95
N CYS A 187 0.44 -3.21 -17.22
CA CYS A 187 -0.88 -3.25 -17.88
C CYS A 187 -1.71 -1.96 -17.86
N ASP A 188 -1.46 -0.98 -16.97
CA ASP A 188 -2.27 0.25 -16.85
C ASP A 188 -1.37 1.49 -16.62
N LEU A 189 -0.36 1.64 -17.48
CA LEU A 189 0.55 2.78 -17.42
C LEU A 189 -0.11 4.03 -18.01
N LYS A 190 -0.30 5.06 -17.19
CA LYS A 190 -0.95 6.32 -17.57
C LYS A 190 -0.50 7.46 -16.64
N PRO A 191 -0.70 8.74 -17.00
CA PRO A 191 -0.30 9.87 -16.16
C PRO A 191 -0.94 9.89 -14.77
N GLU A 192 -2.09 9.24 -14.59
CA GLU A 192 -2.80 9.10 -13.32
C GLU A 192 -2.14 8.10 -12.36
N THR A 193 -1.25 7.23 -12.87
CA THR A 193 -0.54 6.23 -12.07
C THR A 193 0.88 6.67 -11.66
N TYR A 194 1.31 7.88 -12.05
CA TYR A 194 2.63 8.45 -11.75
C TYR A 194 2.58 9.85 -11.17
#